data_c87e1c3be07275dfe1fad4bf0e66c54f
#
_entry.id   c87e1c3be07275dfe1fad4bf0e66c54f
#
_cell.length_a   1.000
_cell.length_b   1.000
_cell.length_c   1.000
_cell.angle_alpha   90.00
_cell.angle_beta   90.00
_cell.angle_gamma   90.00
#
_symmetry.space_group_name_H-M   'P 1'
#
loop_
_entity.id
_entity.type
_entity.pdbx_description
1 polymer ?
#
loop_
_entity_poly.entity_id
_entity_poly.type
_entity_poly.pdbx_seq_one_letter_code
_entity_poly.pdbx_strand_id
1 'polypeptide(L)'
;MSNTKNHSLNDFLREMKAPNDPAHTHVSMGTPRGIFAVGSKMRDFWQIYEDALSDKRPIYLAENPGKETPILVDIDLRVKKSTLSEETEKRSHLYTDAQVEVIVSAYQQAIHEVVDFSGVDDDKRDAAYTCVLLEKKPYETEICGEKYIKNGFHLHFPKLFLDKKAQEVYVIPKAKERIEGLFDNIGAKDFLDTNSVNVHWLMYGSRKQNNTSYKATKCFLKNTHEVTLEEGLSSYICNKYPGESNASIACETRVERMLPRILSIFLYDRADKYFYNPKPSVTTPLMKTFEMVKQKRKQYDNDSVEKQLQEAQE
;
A
#
# COMPACT_ATOMS: atom_id res chain seq x y z
N MET A 1 -9.04 32.90 -23.57
CA MET A 1 -9.28 31.48 -23.82
C MET A 1 -7.93 30.80 -24.00
N SER A 2 -7.37 30.25 -22.95
CA SER A 2 -6.08 29.57 -22.99
C SER A 2 -6.28 28.21 -23.66
N ASN A 3 -5.58 28.01 -24.76
CA ASN A 3 -5.45 26.73 -25.44
C ASN A 3 -4.73 25.73 -24.52
N THR A 4 -5.45 25.09 -23.61
CA THR A 4 -4.94 23.92 -22.88
C THR A 4 -4.83 22.80 -23.90
N LYS A 5 -3.65 22.67 -24.53
CA LYS A 5 -3.26 21.43 -25.20
C LYS A 5 -3.56 20.31 -24.22
N ASN A 6 -4.36 19.30 -24.66
CA ASN A 6 -4.58 18.06 -23.91
C ASN A 6 -3.23 17.39 -23.65
N HIS A 7 -2.60 17.74 -22.54
CA HIS A 7 -1.31 17.21 -22.14
C HIS A 7 -1.53 15.76 -21.72
N SER A 8 -0.97 14.83 -22.47
CA SER A 8 -1.12 13.42 -22.10
C SER A 8 -0.31 13.11 -20.85
N LEU A 9 -0.74 12.09 -20.06
CA LEU A 9 0.03 11.62 -18.90
C LEU A 9 1.51 11.33 -19.27
N ASN A 10 1.73 10.76 -20.44
CA ASN A 10 3.08 10.44 -20.90
C ASN A 10 3.92 11.70 -21.16
N ASP A 11 3.33 12.75 -21.70
CA ASP A 11 4.05 14.00 -21.95
C ASP A 11 4.35 14.71 -20.64
N PHE A 12 3.38 14.77 -19.74
CA PHE A 12 3.57 15.28 -18.39
C PHE A 12 4.72 14.56 -17.65
N LEU A 13 4.74 13.23 -17.69
CA LEU A 13 5.80 12.44 -17.07
C LEU A 13 7.17 12.68 -17.71
N ARG A 14 7.26 12.90 -19.03
CA ARG A 14 8.53 13.23 -19.68
C ARG A 14 9.09 14.55 -19.19
N GLU A 15 8.22 15.54 -18.94
CA GLU A 15 8.62 16.83 -18.36
C GLU A 15 9.05 16.72 -16.90
N MET A 16 8.42 15.82 -16.13
CA MET A 16 8.70 15.59 -14.70
C MET A 16 9.86 14.62 -14.46
N LYS A 17 10.53 14.15 -15.51
CA LYS A 17 11.61 13.16 -15.39
C LYS A 17 12.79 13.74 -14.61
N ALA A 18 13.14 13.06 -13.52
CA ALA A 18 14.19 13.49 -12.58
C ALA A 18 15.09 12.29 -12.21
N PRO A 19 15.91 11.80 -13.15
CA PRO A 19 16.84 10.71 -12.86
C PRO A 19 17.83 11.19 -11.78
N ASN A 20 18.02 10.37 -10.75
CA ASN A 20 18.90 10.65 -9.61
C ASN A 20 18.39 11.71 -8.61
N ASP A 21 17.14 12.14 -8.69
CA ASP A 21 16.56 12.99 -7.65
C ASP A 21 16.14 12.13 -6.42
N PRO A 22 16.78 12.30 -5.26
CA PRO A 22 16.39 11.58 -4.05
C PRO A 22 14.99 11.93 -3.56
N ALA A 23 14.46 13.10 -3.97
CA ALA A 23 13.12 13.57 -3.64
C ALA A 23 12.06 13.14 -4.67
N HIS A 24 12.38 12.18 -5.55
CA HIS A 24 11.40 11.67 -6.52
C HIS A 24 10.17 11.08 -5.82
N THR A 25 9.03 11.33 -6.42
CA THR A 25 7.74 10.91 -5.87
C THR A 25 7.17 9.68 -6.56
N HIS A 26 7.49 9.48 -7.83
CA HIS A 26 6.91 8.41 -8.63
C HIS A 26 7.99 7.69 -9.45
N VAL A 27 7.69 6.43 -9.75
CA VAL A 27 8.45 5.62 -10.72
C VAL A 27 7.50 4.99 -11.72
N SER A 28 7.97 4.77 -12.96
CA SER A 28 7.22 3.98 -13.95
C SER A 28 8.03 2.80 -14.44
N MET A 29 7.38 1.63 -14.42
CA MET A 29 7.92 0.37 -14.93
C MET A 29 7.57 0.13 -16.40
N GLY A 30 6.74 1.00 -16.99
CA GLY A 30 6.30 0.95 -18.40
C GLY A 30 6.71 2.20 -19.16
N THR A 31 5.93 2.56 -20.19
CA THR A 31 6.20 3.75 -21.02
C THR A 31 5.42 4.96 -20.52
N PRO A 32 6.08 6.11 -20.28
CA PRO A 32 7.53 6.32 -20.27
C PRO A 32 8.18 5.70 -19.03
N ARG A 33 9.29 4.99 -19.22
CA ARG A 33 10.05 4.42 -18.10
C ARG A 33 10.92 5.48 -17.42
N GLY A 34 10.91 5.51 -16.11
CA GLY A 34 11.76 6.47 -15.39
C GLY A 34 11.32 6.74 -13.97
N ILE A 35 11.99 7.74 -13.42
CA ILE A 35 11.82 8.30 -12.08
C ILE A 35 11.35 9.75 -12.27
N PHE A 36 10.35 10.18 -11.51
CA PHE A 36 9.66 11.43 -11.70
C PHE A 36 9.50 12.19 -10.38
N ALA A 37 9.79 13.49 -10.40
CA ALA A 37 9.58 14.41 -9.30
C ALA A 37 8.38 15.30 -9.63
N VAL A 38 7.18 14.86 -9.28
CA VAL A 38 5.94 15.58 -9.58
C VAL A 38 5.81 16.86 -8.75
N GLY A 39 6.22 16.80 -7.47
CA GLY A 39 6.42 17.98 -6.60
C GLY A 39 5.25 18.97 -6.61
N SER A 40 5.56 20.24 -6.93
CA SER A 40 4.60 21.34 -6.97
C SER A 40 3.52 21.23 -8.06
N LYS A 41 3.68 20.32 -9.02
CA LYS A 41 2.69 20.07 -10.09
C LYS A 41 1.71 18.96 -9.76
N MET A 42 1.59 18.56 -8.51
CA MET A 42 0.73 17.48 -8.07
C MET A 42 -0.75 17.67 -8.43
N ARG A 43 -1.24 18.91 -8.40
CA ARG A 43 -2.63 19.22 -8.79
C ARG A 43 -2.89 18.88 -10.26
N ASP A 44 -1.98 19.30 -11.14
CA ASP A 44 -2.09 19.02 -12.59
C ASP A 44 -1.93 17.53 -12.86
N PHE A 45 -1.02 16.88 -12.13
CA PHE A 45 -0.82 15.43 -12.18
C PHE A 45 -2.10 14.66 -11.94
N TRP A 46 -2.83 14.96 -10.86
CA TRP A 46 -4.05 14.25 -10.51
C TRP A 46 -5.12 14.37 -11.59
N GLN A 47 -5.31 15.57 -12.13
CA GLN A 47 -6.28 15.77 -13.21
C GLN A 47 -5.91 14.91 -14.45
N ILE A 48 -4.64 14.96 -14.86
CA ILE A 48 -4.13 14.20 -16.02
C ILE A 48 -4.18 12.69 -15.76
N TYR A 49 -3.89 12.26 -14.54
CA TYR A 49 -3.94 10.85 -14.15
C TYR A 49 -5.36 10.30 -14.18
N GLU A 50 -6.31 11.01 -13.62
CA GLU A 50 -7.74 10.66 -13.62
C GLU A 50 -8.33 10.62 -15.04
N ASP A 51 -7.96 11.56 -15.88
CA ASP A 51 -8.35 11.56 -17.29
C ASP A 51 -7.78 10.33 -18.02
N ALA A 52 -6.52 9.99 -17.79
CA ALA A 52 -5.90 8.80 -18.38
C ALA A 52 -6.58 7.50 -17.92
N LEU A 53 -7.03 7.41 -16.66
CA LEU A 53 -7.80 6.28 -16.15
C LEU A 53 -9.17 6.19 -16.80
N SER A 54 -9.88 7.32 -16.93
CA SER A 54 -11.19 7.41 -17.57
C SER A 54 -11.14 6.97 -19.04
N ASP A 55 -10.05 7.31 -19.71
CA ASP A 55 -9.76 6.88 -21.08
C ASP A 55 -9.31 5.40 -21.19
N LYS A 56 -9.24 4.68 -20.05
CA LYS A 56 -8.77 3.28 -19.96
C LYS A 56 -7.36 3.07 -20.55
N ARG A 57 -6.52 4.10 -20.52
CA ARG A 57 -5.13 4.00 -20.97
C ARG A 57 -4.33 3.12 -20.03
N PRO A 58 -3.42 2.29 -20.53
CA PRO A 58 -2.54 1.51 -19.64
C PRO A 58 -1.57 2.44 -18.90
N ILE A 59 -1.58 2.36 -17.57
CA ILE A 59 -0.71 3.15 -16.69
C ILE A 59 0.19 2.20 -15.89
N TYR A 60 1.45 2.61 -15.64
CA TYR A 60 2.48 1.78 -15.02
C TYR A 60 3.19 2.49 -13.88
N LEU A 61 2.49 3.41 -13.21
CA LEU A 61 3.06 4.24 -12.15
C LEU A 61 2.96 3.57 -10.78
N ALA A 62 4.01 3.79 -10.01
CA ALA A 62 4.05 3.50 -8.58
C ALA A 62 4.59 4.73 -7.83
N GLU A 63 4.10 4.93 -6.62
CA GLU A 63 4.54 5.99 -5.72
C GLU A 63 5.75 5.51 -4.91
N ASN A 64 6.69 6.42 -4.67
CA ASN A 64 7.86 6.16 -3.83
C ASN A 64 7.52 6.48 -2.37
N PRO A 65 7.54 5.49 -1.45
CA PRO A 65 7.10 5.72 -0.09
C PRO A 65 8.00 6.72 0.66
N GLY A 66 7.38 7.72 1.26
CA GLY A 66 8.01 8.66 2.17
C GLY A 66 8.41 8.02 3.51
N LYS A 67 8.65 8.86 4.52
CA LYS A 67 8.92 8.42 5.89
C LYS A 67 7.67 7.85 6.55
N GLU A 68 6.56 8.53 6.37
CA GLU A 68 5.24 8.11 6.84
C GLU A 68 4.41 7.65 5.64
N THR A 69 3.73 6.51 5.80
CA THR A 69 2.84 5.94 4.78
C THR A 69 1.55 5.45 5.42
N PRO A 70 0.47 5.28 4.65
CA PRO A 70 -0.68 4.54 5.15
C PRO A 70 -0.27 3.10 5.45
N ILE A 71 -1.08 2.38 6.22
CA ILE A 71 -0.85 0.94 6.39
C ILE A 71 -1.25 0.24 5.10
N LEU A 72 -0.28 -0.48 4.52
CA LEU A 72 -0.36 -1.20 3.26
C LEU A 72 -0.09 -2.68 3.51
N VAL A 73 -0.96 -3.53 3.01
CA VAL A 73 -0.82 -4.99 3.13
C VAL A 73 -0.80 -5.58 1.73
N ASP A 74 0.21 -6.37 1.42
CA ASP A 74 0.31 -7.12 0.16
C ASP A 74 0.28 -8.62 0.47
N ILE A 75 -0.77 -9.28 0.00
CA ILE A 75 -0.98 -10.72 0.11
C ILE A 75 -0.77 -11.33 -1.27
N ASP A 76 0.21 -12.20 -1.40
CA ASP A 76 0.57 -12.88 -2.67
C ASP A 76 0.57 -14.40 -2.50
N LEU A 77 -0.54 -15.04 -2.85
CA LEU A 77 -0.68 -16.48 -2.83
C LEU A 77 -0.16 -17.09 -4.12
N ARG A 78 0.54 -18.22 -3.98
CA ARG A 78 1.05 -18.98 -5.11
C ARG A 78 0.91 -20.48 -4.83
N VAL A 79 0.13 -21.16 -5.66
CA VAL A 79 -0.14 -22.58 -5.52
C VAL A 79 0.23 -23.31 -6.81
N LYS A 80 0.88 -24.49 -6.71
CA LYS A 80 1.15 -25.33 -7.88
C LYS A 80 -0.19 -25.74 -8.52
N LYS A 81 -0.31 -25.58 -9.84
CA LYS A 81 -1.53 -25.91 -10.55
C LYS A 81 -1.92 -27.39 -10.39
N SER A 82 -0.92 -28.29 -10.35
CA SER A 82 -1.13 -29.73 -10.16
C SER A 82 -1.64 -30.14 -8.78
N THR A 83 -1.56 -29.24 -7.79
CA THR A 83 -2.04 -29.51 -6.41
C THR A 83 -3.37 -28.85 -6.09
N LEU A 84 -3.94 -28.10 -7.04
CA LEU A 84 -5.24 -27.47 -6.86
C LEU A 84 -6.35 -28.54 -6.85
N SER A 85 -7.26 -28.42 -5.89
CA SER A 85 -8.50 -29.20 -5.93
C SER A 85 -9.44 -28.65 -7.00
N GLU A 86 -10.31 -29.49 -7.56
CA GLU A 86 -11.33 -29.06 -8.52
C GLU A 86 -12.22 -27.94 -7.96
N GLU A 87 -12.47 -27.96 -6.65
CA GLU A 87 -13.25 -26.93 -5.99
C GLU A 87 -12.52 -25.58 -5.99
N THR A 88 -11.21 -25.57 -5.68
CA THR A 88 -10.41 -24.35 -5.67
C THR A 88 -10.18 -23.81 -7.09
N GLU A 89 -10.05 -24.69 -8.08
CA GLU A 89 -9.88 -24.28 -9.49
C GLU A 89 -11.16 -23.59 -10.04
N LYS A 90 -12.34 -23.93 -9.51
CA LYS A 90 -13.61 -23.29 -9.86
C LYS A 90 -13.86 -21.96 -9.16
N ARG A 91 -13.10 -21.63 -8.12
CA ARG A 91 -13.23 -20.35 -7.39
C ARG A 91 -12.66 -19.19 -8.22
N SER A 92 -13.23 -18.02 -8.02
CA SER A 92 -12.70 -16.78 -8.60
C SER A 92 -11.36 -16.35 -8.00
N HIS A 93 -11.05 -16.81 -6.76
CA HIS A 93 -9.84 -16.50 -6.02
C HIS A 93 -9.29 -17.73 -5.27
N LEU A 94 -7.98 -17.71 -4.96
CA LEU A 94 -7.32 -18.71 -4.10
C LEU A 94 -7.62 -18.51 -2.61
N TYR A 95 -8.40 -17.52 -2.26
CA TYR A 95 -8.81 -17.19 -0.90
C TYR A 95 -10.33 -17.02 -0.82
N THR A 96 -10.86 -16.98 0.38
CA THR A 96 -12.26 -16.74 0.70
C THR A 96 -12.46 -15.37 1.34
N ASP A 97 -13.68 -14.84 1.31
CA ASP A 97 -14.02 -13.60 2.01
C ASP A 97 -13.73 -13.70 3.51
N ALA A 98 -14.02 -14.84 4.14
CA ALA A 98 -13.71 -15.06 5.55
C ALA A 98 -12.19 -14.95 5.85
N GLN A 99 -11.33 -15.42 4.96
CA GLN A 99 -9.88 -15.26 5.12
C GLN A 99 -9.45 -13.80 4.97
N VAL A 100 -10.07 -13.04 4.08
CA VAL A 100 -9.85 -11.58 3.97
C VAL A 100 -10.26 -10.88 5.26
N GLU A 101 -11.44 -11.18 5.79
CA GLU A 101 -11.93 -10.60 7.06
C GLU A 101 -10.99 -10.88 8.24
N VAL A 102 -10.46 -12.10 8.34
CA VAL A 102 -9.46 -12.45 9.37
C VAL A 102 -8.22 -11.58 9.25
N ILE A 103 -7.72 -11.32 8.04
CA ILE A 103 -6.54 -10.47 7.83
C ILE A 103 -6.88 -9.01 8.17
N VAL A 104 -8.02 -8.49 7.73
CA VAL A 104 -8.49 -7.14 8.09
C VAL A 104 -8.57 -6.98 9.61
N SER A 105 -9.22 -7.95 10.29
CA SER A 105 -9.33 -7.96 11.76
C SER A 105 -7.96 -7.99 12.45
N ALA A 106 -7.03 -8.80 11.96
CA ALA A 106 -5.68 -8.88 12.52
C ALA A 106 -4.95 -7.53 12.45
N TYR A 107 -5.07 -6.82 11.31
CA TYR A 107 -4.49 -5.49 11.16
C TYR A 107 -5.21 -4.44 12.01
N GLN A 108 -6.55 -4.46 12.08
CA GLN A 108 -7.31 -3.54 12.93
C GLN A 108 -6.96 -3.73 14.42
N GLN A 109 -6.77 -4.97 14.88
CA GLN A 109 -6.31 -5.26 16.24
C GLN A 109 -4.88 -4.79 16.47
N ALA A 110 -3.96 -5.01 15.53
CA ALA A 110 -2.60 -4.50 15.62
C ALA A 110 -2.56 -2.96 15.66
N ILE A 111 -3.38 -2.29 14.86
CA ILE A 111 -3.57 -0.83 14.90
C ILE A 111 -4.04 -0.40 16.29
N HIS A 112 -5.08 -1.04 16.83
CA HIS A 112 -5.62 -0.74 18.16
C HIS A 112 -4.57 -0.86 19.26
N GLU A 113 -3.71 -1.85 19.20
CA GLU A 113 -2.67 -2.09 20.20
C GLU A 113 -1.49 -1.12 20.09
N VAL A 114 -1.13 -0.75 18.86
CA VAL A 114 0.10 -0.01 18.56
C VAL A 114 -0.11 1.49 18.53
N VAL A 115 -1.20 1.95 17.90
CA VAL A 115 -1.41 3.37 17.61
C VAL A 115 -1.94 4.12 18.82
N ASP A 116 -1.34 5.27 19.09
CA ASP A 116 -1.82 6.19 20.14
C ASP A 116 -2.96 7.05 19.59
N PHE A 117 -4.14 6.83 20.14
CA PHE A 117 -5.35 7.60 19.83
C PHE A 117 -5.70 8.61 20.96
N SER A 118 -4.77 8.90 21.87
CA SER A 118 -5.00 9.87 22.94
C SER A 118 -5.26 11.26 22.36
N GLY A 119 -6.39 11.86 22.75
CA GLY A 119 -6.77 13.19 22.28
C GLY A 119 -7.30 13.22 20.83
N VAL A 120 -7.51 12.07 20.20
CA VAL A 120 -8.11 11.96 18.87
C VAL A 120 -9.63 11.84 19.01
N ASP A 121 -10.37 12.66 18.25
CA ASP A 121 -11.83 12.59 18.19
C ASP A 121 -12.30 11.18 17.76
N ASP A 122 -13.43 10.73 18.29
CA ASP A 122 -13.96 9.39 18.04
C ASP A 122 -14.15 9.10 16.54
N ASP A 123 -14.69 10.04 15.78
CA ASP A 123 -14.92 9.90 14.33
C ASP A 123 -13.58 9.68 13.58
N LYS A 124 -12.53 10.42 13.95
CA LYS A 124 -11.20 10.28 13.36
C LYS A 124 -10.54 8.96 13.75
N ARG A 125 -10.73 8.57 15.01
CA ARG A 125 -10.23 7.28 15.51
C ARG A 125 -10.89 6.13 14.78
N ASP A 126 -12.23 6.15 14.64
CA ASP A 126 -12.96 5.07 13.95
C ASP A 126 -12.65 5.06 12.46
N ALA A 127 -12.48 6.24 11.84
CA ALA A 127 -12.03 6.36 10.47
C ALA A 127 -10.64 5.76 10.21
N ALA A 128 -9.73 5.76 11.20
CA ALA A 128 -8.41 5.16 11.07
C ALA A 128 -8.44 3.63 10.80
N TYR A 129 -9.53 2.97 11.16
CA TYR A 129 -9.74 1.54 10.91
C TYR A 129 -10.35 1.24 9.52
N THR A 130 -10.74 2.27 8.76
CA THR A 130 -11.28 2.08 7.41
C THR A 130 -10.24 1.41 6.51
N CYS A 131 -10.60 0.26 5.95
CA CYS A 131 -9.74 -0.56 5.10
C CYS A 131 -10.40 -0.79 3.74
N VAL A 132 -9.69 -0.56 2.66
CA VAL A 132 -10.14 -0.84 1.29
C VAL A 132 -9.45 -2.11 0.80
N LEU A 133 -10.25 -3.06 0.33
CA LEU A 133 -9.78 -4.27 -0.33
C LEU A 133 -9.61 -4.00 -1.83
N LEU A 134 -8.43 -4.35 -2.35
CA LEU A 134 -8.10 -4.25 -3.77
C LEU A 134 -7.74 -5.64 -4.31
N GLU A 135 -8.46 -6.09 -5.32
CA GLU A 135 -8.34 -7.43 -5.87
C GLU A 135 -7.98 -7.42 -7.35
N LYS A 136 -7.37 -8.49 -7.79
CA LYS A 136 -7.14 -8.78 -9.20
C LYS A 136 -7.42 -10.26 -9.48
N LYS A 137 -7.74 -10.58 -10.71
CA LYS A 137 -7.98 -11.98 -11.13
C LYS A 137 -6.72 -12.83 -10.96
N PRO A 138 -6.87 -14.13 -10.61
CA PRO A 138 -5.79 -15.09 -10.67
C PRO A 138 -5.17 -15.17 -12.06
N TYR A 139 -3.89 -15.49 -12.12
CA TYR A 139 -3.19 -15.71 -13.39
C TYR A 139 -2.18 -16.87 -13.28
N GLU A 140 -1.97 -17.55 -14.40
CA GLU A 140 -0.99 -18.62 -14.49
C GLU A 140 0.42 -18.03 -14.70
N THR A 141 1.40 -18.64 -14.06
CA THR A 141 2.83 -18.34 -14.24
C THR A 141 3.62 -19.64 -14.25
N GLU A 142 4.80 -19.62 -14.86
CA GLU A 142 5.70 -20.76 -14.90
C GLU A 142 7.00 -20.44 -14.15
N ILE A 143 7.44 -21.35 -13.30
CA ILE A 143 8.67 -21.22 -12.51
C ILE A 143 9.40 -22.57 -12.61
N CYS A 144 10.60 -22.56 -13.16
CA CYS A 144 11.42 -23.76 -13.33
C CYS A 144 10.68 -24.92 -14.06
N GLY A 145 9.87 -24.61 -15.08
CA GLY A 145 9.10 -25.60 -15.83
C GLY A 145 7.81 -26.08 -15.14
N GLU A 146 7.50 -25.61 -13.93
CA GLU A 146 6.27 -25.92 -13.23
C GLU A 146 5.27 -24.79 -13.31
N LYS A 147 3.99 -25.13 -13.51
CA LYS A 147 2.88 -24.18 -13.59
C LYS A 147 2.31 -23.87 -12.21
N TYR A 148 2.15 -22.58 -11.94
CA TYR A 148 1.56 -22.05 -10.70
C TYR A 148 0.39 -21.12 -11.04
N ILE A 149 -0.60 -21.12 -10.17
CA ILE A 149 -1.60 -20.06 -10.13
C ILE A 149 -1.15 -19.06 -9.07
N LYS A 150 -1.03 -17.80 -9.48
CA LYS A 150 -0.81 -16.66 -8.58
C LYS A 150 -2.09 -15.88 -8.41
N ASN A 151 -2.40 -15.56 -7.18
CA ASN A 151 -3.51 -14.68 -6.83
C ASN A 151 -3.18 -13.97 -5.53
N GLY A 152 -3.61 -12.73 -5.40
CA GLY A 152 -3.39 -11.96 -4.20
C GLY A 152 -4.27 -10.73 -4.18
N PHE A 153 -4.22 -10.03 -3.07
CA PHE A 153 -4.96 -8.80 -2.85
C PHE A 153 -4.14 -7.82 -2.02
N HIS A 154 -4.50 -6.55 -2.10
CA HIS A 154 -3.97 -5.53 -1.23
C HIS A 154 -5.05 -5.07 -0.24
N LEU A 155 -4.62 -4.71 0.97
CA LEU A 155 -5.42 -3.92 1.89
C LEU A 155 -4.75 -2.56 2.07
N HIS A 156 -5.57 -1.53 2.08
CA HIS A 156 -5.12 -0.16 2.22
C HIS A 156 -5.94 0.56 3.29
N PHE A 157 -5.28 1.12 4.32
CA PHE A 157 -5.90 1.92 5.37
C PHE A 157 -5.64 3.40 5.10
N PRO A 158 -6.46 4.05 4.24
CA PRO A 158 -6.08 5.32 3.61
C PRO A 158 -6.08 6.53 4.55
N LYS A 159 -6.67 6.40 5.74
CA LYS A 159 -6.76 7.51 6.71
C LYS A 159 -5.71 7.44 7.83
N LEU A 160 -5.00 6.32 7.95
CA LEU A 160 -4.03 6.11 9.02
C LEU A 160 -2.62 6.14 8.45
N PHE A 161 -1.87 7.21 8.72
CA PHE A 161 -0.47 7.34 8.36
C PHE A 161 0.40 7.13 9.59
N LEU A 162 1.41 6.29 9.46
CA LEU A 162 2.34 5.93 10.52
C LEU A 162 3.76 5.87 9.95
N ASP A 163 4.75 6.19 10.78
CA ASP A 163 6.15 6.00 10.42
C ASP A 163 6.42 4.56 9.96
N LYS A 164 7.11 4.38 8.84
CA LYS A 164 7.39 3.06 8.25
C LYS A 164 8.07 2.13 9.24
N LYS A 165 9.00 2.66 10.03
CA LYS A 165 9.71 1.85 11.03
C LYS A 165 8.80 1.36 12.13
N ALA A 166 7.82 2.19 12.54
CA ALA A 166 6.80 1.77 13.48
C ALA A 166 5.90 0.66 12.90
N GLN A 167 5.57 0.74 11.62
CA GLN A 167 4.82 -0.33 10.94
C GLN A 167 5.62 -1.64 10.90
N GLU A 168 6.89 -1.60 10.46
CA GLU A 168 7.78 -2.77 10.40
C GLU A 168 7.96 -3.45 11.76
N VAL A 169 8.17 -2.65 12.80
CA VAL A 169 8.60 -3.17 14.11
C VAL A 169 7.40 -3.56 14.99
N TYR A 170 6.26 -2.90 14.82
CA TYR A 170 5.14 -3.08 15.74
C TYR A 170 3.86 -3.61 15.08
N VAL A 171 3.41 -3.03 13.98
CA VAL A 171 2.12 -3.38 13.38
C VAL A 171 2.21 -4.70 12.61
N ILE A 172 3.14 -4.81 11.67
CA ILE A 172 3.27 -5.98 10.80
C ILE A 172 3.55 -7.27 11.60
N PRO A 173 4.47 -7.30 12.59
CA PRO A 173 4.70 -8.50 13.39
C PRO A 173 3.47 -8.99 14.16
N LYS A 174 2.71 -8.05 14.75
CA LYS A 174 1.48 -8.38 15.49
C LYS A 174 0.38 -8.93 14.59
N ALA A 175 0.19 -8.31 13.42
CA ALA A 175 -0.77 -8.81 12.44
C ALA A 175 -0.34 -10.18 11.90
N LYS A 176 0.95 -10.35 11.58
CA LYS A 176 1.51 -11.61 11.07
C LYS A 176 1.30 -12.77 12.04
N GLU A 177 1.53 -12.56 13.33
CA GLU A 177 1.29 -13.57 14.37
C GLU A 177 -0.17 -14.07 14.37
N ARG A 178 -1.13 -13.16 14.14
CA ARG A 178 -2.57 -13.48 14.15
C ARG A 178 -3.06 -14.21 12.91
N ILE A 179 -2.36 -14.09 11.81
CA ILE A 179 -2.72 -14.73 10.53
C ILE A 179 -1.87 -15.97 10.24
N GLU A 180 -1.00 -16.36 11.17
CA GLU A 180 -0.22 -17.61 11.03
C GLU A 180 -1.17 -18.81 10.95
N GLY A 181 -0.93 -19.69 9.96
CA GLY A 181 -1.80 -20.86 9.71
C GLY A 181 -3.15 -20.56 9.04
N LEU A 182 -3.39 -19.32 8.58
CA LEU A 182 -4.65 -18.94 7.92
C LEU A 182 -4.87 -19.66 6.58
N PHE A 183 -3.79 -19.95 5.86
CA PHE A 183 -3.82 -20.71 4.61
C PHE A 183 -3.15 -22.07 4.85
N ASP A 184 -3.86 -23.14 4.50
CA ASP A 184 -3.37 -24.50 4.70
C ASP A 184 -1.98 -24.71 4.08
N ASN A 185 -1.03 -25.18 4.89
CA ASN A 185 0.34 -25.48 4.50
C ASN A 185 1.16 -24.26 3.97
N ILE A 186 0.70 -23.03 4.17
CA ILE A 186 1.40 -21.82 3.79
C ILE A 186 1.60 -20.96 5.05
N GLY A 187 2.83 -20.77 5.48
CA GLY A 187 3.13 -19.87 6.61
C GLY A 187 2.96 -18.40 6.23
N ALA A 188 2.65 -17.55 7.21
CA ALA A 188 2.42 -16.11 6.96
C ALA A 188 3.61 -15.42 6.27
N LYS A 189 4.84 -15.90 6.48
CA LYS A 189 6.05 -15.41 5.80
C LYS A 189 6.05 -15.64 4.28
N ASP A 190 5.26 -16.57 3.78
CA ASP A 190 5.26 -17.00 2.39
C ASP A 190 4.17 -16.32 1.56
N PHE A 191 3.15 -15.72 2.21
CA PHE A 191 2.07 -15.01 1.54
C PHE A 191 1.94 -13.52 1.91
N LEU A 192 2.49 -13.09 3.06
CA LEU A 192 2.50 -11.69 3.48
C LEU A 192 3.83 -11.03 3.12
N ASP A 193 3.79 -10.01 2.24
CA ASP A 193 4.96 -9.17 1.99
C ASP A 193 5.17 -8.18 3.15
N THR A 194 6.10 -8.51 4.03
CA THR A 194 6.47 -7.67 5.18
C THR A 194 7.29 -6.44 4.80
N ASN A 195 7.75 -6.35 3.55
CA ASN A 195 8.53 -5.21 3.04
C ASN A 195 7.68 -4.19 2.26
N SER A 196 6.36 -4.39 2.22
CA SER A 196 5.43 -3.53 1.46
C SER A 196 5.58 -2.04 1.74
N VAL A 197 5.96 -1.65 2.96
CA VAL A 197 6.17 -0.25 3.37
C VAL A 197 7.44 0.40 2.83
N ASN A 198 8.38 -0.37 2.31
CA ASN A 198 9.69 0.11 1.84
C ASN A 198 9.84 0.07 0.31
N VAL A 199 8.90 -0.57 -0.38
CA VAL A 199 8.94 -0.69 -1.84
C VAL A 199 7.98 0.30 -2.48
N HIS A 200 8.22 0.60 -3.77
CA HIS A 200 7.30 1.44 -4.53
C HIS A 200 5.91 0.81 -4.58
N TRP A 201 4.90 1.58 -4.19
CA TRP A 201 3.52 1.13 -4.15
C TRP A 201 2.79 1.47 -5.45
N LEU A 202 2.24 0.45 -6.10
CA LEU A 202 1.53 0.61 -7.38
C LEU A 202 0.27 1.46 -7.18
N MET A 203 0.16 2.56 -7.91
CA MET A 203 -0.99 3.46 -7.83
C MET A 203 -2.27 2.76 -8.26
N TYR A 204 -3.42 3.17 -7.69
CA TYR A 204 -4.71 2.64 -8.11
C TYR A 204 -4.95 2.84 -9.60
N GLY A 205 -5.36 1.77 -10.28
CA GLY A 205 -5.55 1.74 -11.73
C GLY A 205 -4.27 1.47 -12.54
N SER A 206 -3.09 1.62 -11.94
CA SER A 206 -1.83 1.19 -12.56
C SER A 206 -1.66 -0.32 -12.54
N ARG A 207 -0.79 -0.82 -13.43
CA ARG A 207 -0.49 -2.25 -13.54
C ARG A 207 0.99 -2.49 -13.85
N LYS A 208 1.49 -3.66 -13.47
CA LYS A 208 2.78 -4.16 -13.99
C LYS A 208 2.60 -4.53 -15.46
N GLN A 209 3.67 -4.44 -16.24
CA GLN A 209 3.64 -4.83 -17.66
C GLN A 209 3.13 -6.27 -17.79
N ASN A 210 2.25 -6.52 -18.77
CA ASN A 210 1.60 -7.80 -19.01
C ASN A 210 0.71 -8.33 -17.85
N ASN A 211 0.25 -7.44 -16.96
CA ASN A 211 -0.65 -7.81 -15.87
C ASN A 211 -1.90 -6.90 -15.84
N THR A 212 -2.89 -7.27 -15.04
CA THR A 212 -4.08 -6.46 -14.77
C THR A 212 -3.86 -5.55 -13.58
N SER A 213 -4.59 -4.43 -13.53
CA SER A 213 -4.63 -3.55 -12.36
C SER A 213 -5.49 -4.16 -11.26
N TYR A 214 -5.17 -3.82 -10.02
CA TYR A 214 -6.05 -4.07 -8.88
C TYR A 214 -7.30 -3.19 -8.97
N LYS A 215 -8.42 -3.72 -8.49
CA LYS A 215 -9.71 -3.05 -8.38
C LYS A 215 -10.13 -2.96 -6.93
N ALA A 216 -10.57 -1.81 -6.47
CA ALA A 216 -11.24 -1.70 -5.18
C ALA A 216 -12.60 -2.41 -5.27
N THR A 217 -12.84 -3.36 -4.38
CA THR A 217 -14.03 -4.22 -4.42
C THR A 217 -14.88 -4.09 -3.17
N LYS A 218 -14.27 -3.89 -2.00
CA LYS A 218 -14.95 -3.81 -0.71
C LYS A 218 -14.31 -2.76 0.18
N CYS A 219 -15.07 -2.27 1.13
CA CYS A 219 -14.59 -1.44 2.22
C CYS A 219 -14.98 -2.04 3.56
N PHE A 220 -14.06 -2.04 4.51
CA PHE A 220 -14.31 -2.48 5.88
C PHE A 220 -14.13 -1.30 6.82
N LEU A 221 -15.12 -1.07 7.65
CA LEU A 221 -15.04 -0.13 8.77
C LEU A 221 -14.46 -0.84 10.01
N LYS A 222 -14.41 -0.14 11.12
CA LYS A 222 -14.00 -0.71 12.41
C LYS A 222 -14.76 -1.99 12.74
N ASN A 223 -14.08 -2.94 13.37
CA ASN A 223 -14.59 -4.29 13.69
C ASN A 223 -14.99 -5.10 12.44
N THR A 224 -14.25 -4.94 11.34
CA THR A 224 -14.48 -5.65 10.08
C THR A 224 -15.89 -5.51 9.49
N HIS A 225 -16.60 -4.45 9.84
CA HIS A 225 -17.92 -4.20 9.28
C HIS A 225 -17.79 -3.86 7.80
N GLU A 226 -18.20 -4.80 6.93
CA GLU A 226 -18.18 -4.63 5.47
C GLU A 226 -19.26 -3.65 5.04
N VAL A 227 -18.89 -2.70 4.20
CA VAL A 227 -19.77 -1.71 3.59
C VAL A 227 -19.39 -1.52 2.12
N THR A 228 -20.23 -0.84 1.36
CA THR A 228 -19.88 -0.41 0.00
C THR A 228 -18.73 0.60 0.01
N LEU A 229 -18.05 0.75 -1.13
CA LEU A 229 -17.00 1.77 -1.28
C LEU A 229 -17.57 3.18 -1.05
N GLU A 230 -18.79 3.43 -1.53
CA GLU A 230 -19.50 4.70 -1.38
C GLU A 230 -19.73 5.03 0.09
N GLU A 231 -20.22 4.08 0.87
CA GLU A 231 -20.47 4.26 2.31
C GLU A 231 -19.17 4.46 3.07
N GLY A 232 -18.19 3.58 2.88
CA GLY A 232 -16.91 3.62 3.59
C GLY A 232 -16.04 4.84 3.26
N LEU A 233 -16.20 5.39 2.06
CA LEU A 233 -15.40 6.51 1.55
C LEU A 233 -16.19 7.82 1.41
N SER A 234 -17.43 7.87 1.88
CA SER A 234 -18.31 9.04 1.77
C SER A 234 -17.70 10.32 2.34
N SER A 235 -16.97 10.23 3.45
CA SER A 235 -16.30 11.39 4.06
C SER A 235 -15.20 11.99 3.17
N TYR A 236 -14.57 11.19 2.30
CA TYR A 236 -13.61 11.69 1.31
C TYR A 236 -14.29 12.46 0.18
N ILE A 237 -15.52 12.07 -0.18
CA ILE A 237 -16.27 12.69 -1.25
C ILE A 237 -16.85 14.03 -0.79
N CYS A 238 -17.24 14.12 0.47
CA CYS A 238 -17.82 15.35 1.05
C CYS A 238 -16.77 16.44 1.28
N ASN A 239 -15.51 16.08 1.48
CA ASN A 239 -14.41 17.02 1.67
C ASN A 239 -13.90 17.49 0.30
N LYS A 240 -14.46 18.59 -0.17
CA LYS A 240 -14.12 19.20 -1.46
C LYS A 240 -12.65 19.59 -1.52
N TYR A 241 -12.05 19.34 -2.66
CA TYR A 241 -10.81 20.05 -3.00
C TYR A 241 -11.11 21.56 -3.09
N PRO A 242 -10.28 22.42 -2.53
CA PRO A 242 -10.41 23.86 -2.72
C PRO A 242 -10.48 24.19 -4.21
N GLY A 243 -11.61 24.75 -4.66
CA GLY A 243 -11.83 25.15 -6.06
C GLY A 243 -12.62 24.19 -6.93
N GLU A 244 -13.12 23.05 -6.41
CA GLU A 244 -14.07 22.21 -7.14
C GLU A 244 -15.51 22.69 -6.94
N SER A 245 -16.22 22.94 -8.06
CA SER A 245 -17.63 23.34 -8.05
C SER A 245 -18.55 22.17 -7.70
N ASN A 246 -19.72 22.47 -7.12
CA ASN A 246 -20.78 21.52 -6.72
C ASN A 246 -21.53 20.87 -7.89
N ALA A 247 -20.96 20.78 -9.08
CA ALA A 247 -21.65 20.17 -10.21
C ALA A 247 -21.96 18.70 -9.89
N SER A 248 -23.22 18.36 -10.00
CA SER A 248 -23.86 17.10 -9.68
C SER A 248 -23.32 15.93 -10.51
N ILE A 249 -22.18 15.37 -10.11
CA ILE A 249 -21.76 14.08 -10.59
C ILE A 249 -22.40 13.04 -9.68
N ALA A 250 -23.00 12.00 -10.24
CA ALA A 250 -23.62 10.92 -9.49
C ALA A 250 -22.60 10.31 -8.50
N CYS A 251 -23.06 9.88 -7.32
CA CYS A 251 -22.20 9.45 -6.22
C CYS A 251 -21.18 8.37 -6.65
N GLU A 252 -21.62 7.37 -7.40
CA GLU A 252 -20.76 6.27 -7.90
C GLU A 252 -19.60 6.74 -8.79
N THR A 253 -19.86 7.69 -9.70
CA THR A 253 -18.82 8.25 -10.55
C THR A 253 -17.79 9.06 -9.76
N ARG A 254 -18.19 9.59 -8.60
CA ARG A 254 -17.28 10.35 -7.73
C ARG A 254 -16.30 9.45 -6.99
N VAL A 255 -16.75 8.35 -6.40
CA VAL A 255 -15.86 7.43 -5.66
C VAL A 255 -14.81 6.86 -6.60
N GLU A 256 -15.22 6.29 -7.72
CA GLU A 256 -14.28 5.73 -8.70
C GLU A 256 -13.24 6.74 -9.18
N ARG A 257 -13.67 7.97 -9.45
CA ARG A 257 -12.76 9.04 -9.88
C ARG A 257 -11.79 9.45 -8.78
N MET A 258 -12.22 9.43 -7.52
CA MET A 258 -11.41 9.84 -6.37
C MET A 258 -10.50 8.74 -5.83
N LEU A 259 -10.76 7.47 -6.16
CA LEU A 259 -9.96 6.34 -5.66
C LEU A 259 -8.45 6.51 -5.82
N PRO A 260 -7.90 6.99 -6.94
CA PRO A 260 -6.46 7.20 -7.05
C PRO A 260 -5.89 8.12 -5.98
N ARG A 261 -6.60 9.18 -5.64
CA ARG A 261 -6.19 10.14 -4.60
C ARG A 261 -6.44 9.61 -3.19
N ILE A 262 -7.57 8.92 -2.98
CA ILE A 262 -7.90 8.30 -1.69
C ILE A 262 -6.82 7.27 -1.33
N LEU A 263 -6.43 6.45 -2.29
CA LEU A 263 -5.47 5.35 -2.14
C LEU A 263 -4.02 5.76 -2.45
N SER A 264 -3.74 7.04 -2.62
CA SER A 264 -2.36 7.54 -2.67
C SER A 264 -1.66 7.34 -1.34
N ILE A 265 -0.40 6.93 -1.39
CA ILE A 265 0.44 6.78 -0.19
C ILE A 265 1.00 8.10 0.33
N PHE A 266 0.68 9.21 -0.34
CA PHE A 266 1.09 10.55 0.08
C PHE A 266 -0.04 11.31 0.76
N LEU A 267 0.33 12.30 1.58
CA LEU A 267 -0.57 13.17 2.31
C LEU A 267 -1.01 14.42 1.54
N TYR A 268 -0.91 14.43 0.25
CA TYR A 268 -1.22 15.65 -0.50
C TYR A 268 -2.53 16.30 -0.11
N ASP A 269 -2.49 17.60 0.21
CA ASP A 269 -3.60 18.56 0.34
C ASP A 269 -4.91 18.02 0.93
N ARG A 270 -4.86 16.95 1.72
CA ARG A 270 -6.04 16.30 2.29
C ARG A 270 -6.08 16.43 3.80
N ALA A 271 -7.03 17.20 4.28
CA ALA A 271 -7.29 17.36 5.71
C ALA A 271 -7.81 16.09 6.41
N ASP A 272 -8.18 15.07 5.67
CA ASP A 272 -8.79 13.82 6.15
C ASP A 272 -7.81 12.64 6.29
N LYS A 273 -6.54 12.86 6.02
CA LYS A 273 -5.45 11.91 6.28
C LYS A 273 -4.69 12.38 7.53
N TYR A 274 -4.52 11.50 8.49
CA TYR A 274 -3.94 11.85 9.78
C TYR A 274 -2.67 11.08 10.07
N PHE A 275 -1.69 11.79 10.64
CA PHE A 275 -0.52 11.17 11.24
C PHE A 275 -0.82 10.66 12.63
N TYR A 276 -0.36 9.47 12.90
CA TYR A 276 -0.45 8.86 14.21
C TYR A 276 0.95 8.44 14.69
N ASN A 277 1.10 8.38 16.00
CA ASN A 277 2.30 7.86 16.63
C ASN A 277 2.02 6.51 17.27
N PRO A 278 3.01 5.65 17.43
CA PRO A 278 2.87 4.47 18.26
C PRO A 278 2.79 4.84 19.73
N LYS A 279 2.04 4.07 20.52
CA LYS A 279 1.93 4.25 21.97
C LYS A 279 3.30 4.18 22.66
N PRO A 280 3.60 5.05 23.62
CA PRO A 280 4.84 4.99 24.37
C PRO A 280 5.09 3.64 25.05
N SER A 281 4.02 2.98 25.53
CA SER A 281 4.09 1.62 26.10
C SER A 281 4.60 0.55 25.15
N VAL A 282 4.38 0.73 23.85
CA VAL A 282 4.85 -0.20 22.81
C VAL A 282 6.29 0.10 22.40
N THR A 283 6.65 1.37 22.29
CA THR A 283 7.96 1.80 21.76
C THR A 283 9.09 1.63 22.78
N THR A 284 8.84 1.87 24.07
CA THR A 284 9.89 1.91 25.09
C THR A 284 10.65 0.58 25.28
N PRO A 285 10.01 -0.60 25.33
CA PRO A 285 10.72 -1.87 25.50
C PRO A 285 11.50 -2.31 24.27
N LEU A 286 10.90 -2.16 23.08
CA LEU A 286 11.47 -2.66 21.83
C LEU A 286 12.56 -1.75 21.25
N MET A 287 12.45 -0.42 21.43
CA MET A 287 13.51 0.50 21.05
C MET A 287 14.81 0.20 21.80
N LYS A 288 14.73 -0.10 23.09
CA LYS A 288 15.90 -0.51 23.89
C LYS A 288 16.51 -1.80 23.33
N THR A 289 15.69 -2.79 23.02
CA THR A 289 16.16 -4.08 22.45
C THR A 289 16.76 -3.88 21.06
N PHE A 290 16.16 -3.05 20.21
CA PHE A 290 16.64 -2.77 18.87
C PHE A 290 17.97 -2.00 18.88
N GLU A 291 18.11 -1.03 19.75
CA GLU A 291 19.39 -0.32 19.93
C GLU A 291 20.48 -1.23 20.47
N MET A 292 20.16 -2.12 21.40
CA MET A 292 21.11 -3.14 21.90
C MET A 292 21.55 -4.10 20.79
N VAL A 293 20.62 -4.57 19.93
CA VAL A 293 20.96 -5.44 18.80
C VAL A 293 21.80 -4.69 17.75
N LYS A 294 21.49 -3.43 17.48
CA LYS A 294 22.24 -2.58 16.56
C LYS A 294 23.65 -2.29 17.07
N GLN A 295 23.80 -2.05 18.38
CA GLN A 295 25.10 -1.88 19.01
C GLN A 295 25.92 -3.19 18.95
N LYS A 296 25.31 -4.34 19.25
CA LYS A 296 25.99 -5.65 19.15
C LYS A 296 26.43 -5.97 17.72
N ARG A 297 25.64 -5.67 16.69
CA ARG A 297 26.05 -5.83 15.29
C ARG A 297 27.22 -4.95 14.92
N LYS A 298 27.20 -3.64 15.31
CA LYS A 298 28.33 -2.75 15.07
C LYS A 298 29.60 -3.21 15.76
N GLN A 299 29.49 -3.75 16.95
CA GLN A 299 30.63 -4.28 17.69
C GLN A 299 31.19 -5.54 17.02
N TYR A 300 30.32 -6.45 16.55
CA TYR A 300 30.71 -7.65 15.81
C TYR A 300 31.41 -7.34 14.48
N ASP A 301 30.89 -6.33 13.76
CA ASP A 301 31.49 -5.88 12.49
C ASP A 301 32.88 -5.24 12.74
N ASN A 302 33.05 -4.45 13.82
CA ASN A 302 34.36 -3.88 14.18
C ASN A 302 35.35 -4.94 14.63
N ASP A 303 34.94 -5.89 15.47
CA ASP A 303 35.79 -6.99 15.95
C ASP A 303 36.22 -7.89 14.77
N SER A 304 35.35 -8.10 13.78
CA SER A 304 35.65 -8.83 12.56
C SER A 304 36.68 -8.11 11.67
N VAL A 305 36.57 -6.77 11.55
CA VAL A 305 37.52 -5.96 10.77
C VAL A 305 38.87 -5.88 11.47
N GLU A 306 38.91 -5.70 12.79
CA GLU A 306 40.15 -5.72 13.57
C GLU A 306 40.90 -7.07 13.47
N LYS A 307 40.16 -8.18 13.52
CA LYS A 307 40.72 -9.51 13.35
C LYS A 307 41.34 -9.72 11.96
N GLN A 308 40.64 -9.26 10.90
CA GLN A 308 41.15 -9.32 9.53
C GLN A 308 42.38 -8.44 9.32
N LEU A 309 42.47 -7.29 10.00
CA LEU A 309 43.62 -6.39 9.96
C LEU A 309 44.83 -6.98 10.70
N GLN A 310 44.64 -7.71 11.80
CA GLN A 310 45.68 -8.41 12.53
C GLN A 310 46.25 -9.59 11.70
N GLU A 311 45.33 -10.40 11.10
CA GLU A 311 45.76 -11.55 10.23
C GLU A 311 46.47 -11.09 8.94
N ALA A 312 46.31 -9.86 8.50
CA ALA A 312 46.98 -9.28 7.33
C ALA A 312 48.35 -8.66 7.66
N GLN A 313 48.70 -8.51 8.95
CA GLN A 313 49.99 -7.97 9.42
C GLN A 313 50.97 -9.02 9.92
N GLU A 314 50.53 -10.28 10.04
CA GLU A 314 51.35 -11.48 10.24
C GLU A 314 51.72 -12.13 8.90
#